data_0baba6c8107e4be4dbb23d5178ccc649
#
_entry.id   0baba6c8107e4be4dbb23d5178ccc649
#
_cell.length_a   1.000
_cell.length_b   1.000
_cell.length_c   1.000
_cell.angle_alpha   90.00
_cell.angle_beta   90.00
_cell.angle_gamma   90.00
#
_symmetry.space_group_name_H-M   'P 1'
#
loop_
_entity.id
_entity.type
_entity.pdbx_description
1 polymer ?
#
loop_
_entity_poly.entity_id
_entity_poly.type
_entity_poly.pdbx_seq_one_letter_code
_entity_poly.pdbx_strand_id
1 'polypeptide(L)'
;MDSTGTRKIYLIRHGELEFADGIRRCIGRTEIPLNESGRKQAERLYIYFQKHPVTKVFTSPLGRCQETAQILAKKQYPVQVETDLQELDMGEWENIPMQQLKNQYKKKLELEPDHGESREKGLKRFQEAMDKVLDHSKGDIICVAHAGINCCYLADLMGYPLKTSRALPQPYGGINMIEVDSTGRKIVKICGIMPEGAPDIRKCEQILDHYHTPETVREHCRAVCTKAVQIGRALNKAGCRLDLKLIQAASMLHDVARTETDHATEGAAILRREGYPKVAKIIEQHHDLEVHHEKENAVEMPTETEVVYLADKLIKGTKKVSFEERFAASRKRCEEQEDARSALAAHKRRYDEARK
;
A
#
# COMPACT_ATOMS: atom_id res chain seq x y z
N MET A 1 -3.50 10.94 -28.56
CA MET A 1 -3.98 12.10 -27.81
C MET A 1 -5.45 11.86 -27.57
N ASP A 2 -5.83 11.85 -26.31
CA ASP A 2 -7.25 11.85 -25.95
C ASP A 2 -7.93 13.05 -26.61
N SER A 3 -9.24 12.95 -26.92
CA SER A 3 -10.05 14.00 -27.55
C SER A 3 -10.06 15.34 -26.78
N THR A 4 -9.44 15.41 -25.61
CA THR A 4 -9.35 16.59 -24.73
C THR A 4 -8.02 17.36 -24.85
N GLY A 5 -7.04 16.89 -25.64
CA GLY A 5 -5.72 17.52 -25.72
C GLY A 5 -4.88 17.50 -24.44
N THR A 6 -5.28 16.72 -23.42
CA THR A 6 -4.56 16.57 -22.16
C THR A 6 -3.59 15.40 -22.21
N ARG A 7 -2.48 15.46 -21.44
CA ARG A 7 -1.53 14.37 -21.23
C ARG A 7 -1.28 14.15 -19.75
N LYS A 8 -0.88 12.94 -19.37
CA LYS A 8 -0.64 12.57 -17.98
C LYS A 8 0.84 12.34 -17.71
N ILE A 9 1.29 12.83 -16.57
CA ILE A 9 2.58 12.51 -15.99
C ILE A 9 2.32 11.64 -14.77
N TYR A 10 2.85 10.43 -14.76
CA TYR A 10 2.87 9.55 -13.60
C TYR A 10 4.21 9.73 -12.89
N LEU A 11 4.22 10.54 -11.82
CA LEU A 11 5.39 10.77 -10.99
C LEU A 11 5.41 9.70 -9.89
N ILE A 12 6.43 8.85 -9.90
CA ILE A 12 6.51 7.64 -9.07
C ILE A 12 7.68 7.73 -8.12
N ARG A 13 7.47 7.37 -6.85
CA ARG A 13 8.59 7.10 -5.95
C ARG A 13 9.15 5.71 -6.23
N HIS A 14 10.48 5.56 -6.23
CA HIS A 14 11.16 4.25 -6.31
C HIS A 14 10.65 3.24 -5.27
N GLY A 15 10.93 1.95 -5.49
CA GLY A 15 10.63 0.86 -4.56
C GLY A 15 11.39 0.93 -3.25
N GLU A 16 11.02 0.08 -2.30
CA GLU A 16 11.62 0.04 -0.95
C GLU A 16 13.10 -0.34 -0.98
N LEU A 17 13.88 0.28 -0.07
CA LEU A 17 15.33 0.15 0.01
C LEU A 17 15.76 -0.97 0.94
N GLU A 18 16.91 -1.57 0.63
CA GLU A 18 17.60 -2.53 1.47
C GLU A 18 18.41 -1.82 2.55
N PHE A 19 18.07 -2.04 3.81
CA PHE A 19 18.87 -1.61 4.95
C PHE A 19 19.38 -2.86 5.67
N ALA A 20 20.70 -3.14 5.57
CA ALA A 20 21.30 -4.36 6.09
C ALA A 20 21.06 -4.61 7.59
N ASP A 21 20.92 -3.54 8.36
CA ASP A 21 20.62 -3.56 9.80
C ASP A 21 19.12 -3.38 10.11
N GLY A 22 18.25 -3.30 9.09
CA GLY A 22 16.84 -3.01 9.23
C GLY A 22 16.50 -1.58 9.68
N ILE A 23 17.50 -0.71 9.87
CA ILE A 23 17.31 0.64 10.39
C ILE A 23 17.08 1.62 9.23
N ARG A 24 15.88 2.19 9.16
CA ARG A 24 15.55 3.21 8.16
C ARG A 24 16.36 4.50 8.40
N ARG A 25 17.03 4.98 7.36
CA ARG A 25 17.90 6.16 7.36
C ARG A 25 17.38 7.27 6.46
N CYS A 26 17.87 8.48 6.69
CA CYS A 26 17.70 9.59 5.76
C CYS A 26 18.61 9.35 4.56
N ILE A 27 18.04 9.22 3.39
CA ILE A 27 18.78 8.92 2.17
C ILE A 27 18.43 9.98 1.12
N GLY A 28 19.42 10.75 0.74
CA GLY A 28 19.36 11.66 -0.39
C GLY A 28 19.98 11.01 -1.64
N ARG A 29 21.29 11.19 -1.80
CA ARG A 29 22.03 10.72 -3.00
C ARG A 29 22.87 9.47 -2.77
N THR A 30 22.96 8.95 -1.56
CA THR A 30 23.64 7.68 -1.27
C THR A 30 22.98 6.54 -2.07
N GLU A 31 23.81 5.72 -2.69
CA GLU A 31 23.35 4.52 -3.41
C GLU A 31 22.98 3.42 -2.42
N ILE A 32 21.71 3.06 -2.43
CA ILE A 32 21.15 1.92 -1.70
C ILE A 32 20.25 1.15 -2.66
N PRO A 33 20.43 -0.17 -2.79
CA PRO A 33 19.63 -0.99 -3.71
C PRO A 33 18.20 -1.16 -3.21
N LEU A 34 17.31 -1.63 -4.09
CA LEU A 34 16.00 -2.09 -3.72
C LEU A 34 16.10 -3.39 -2.90
N ASN A 35 15.25 -3.53 -1.89
CA ASN A 35 15.01 -4.83 -1.26
C ASN A 35 14.01 -5.65 -2.09
N GLU A 36 13.70 -6.87 -1.65
CA GLU A 36 12.74 -7.74 -2.33
C GLU A 36 11.33 -7.12 -2.41
N SER A 37 10.88 -6.46 -1.34
CA SER A 37 9.61 -5.73 -1.34
C SER A 37 9.58 -4.61 -2.37
N GLY A 38 10.69 -3.88 -2.52
CA GLY A 38 10.84 -2.82 -3.51
C GLY A 38 10.73 -3.34 -4.95
N ARG A 39 11.32 -4.50 -5.25
CA ARG A 39 11.18 -5.16 -6.55
C ARG A 39 9.74 -5.60 -6.81
N LYS A 40 9.08 -6.20 -5.82
CA LYS A 40 7.64 -6.55 -5.90
C LYS A 40 6.75 -5.32 -6.10
N GLN A 41 7.10 -4.17 -5.48
CA GLN A 41 6.40 -2.90 -5.73
C GLN A 41 6.55 -2.44 -7.18
N ALA A 42 7.75 -2.55 -7.75
CA ALA A 42 7.99 -2.21 -9.16
C ALA A 42 7.27 -3.17 -10.13
N GLU A 43 7.15 -4.45 -9.81
CA GLU A 43 6.35 -5.41 -10.60
C GLU A 43 4.85 -5.07 -10.58
N ARG A 44 4.32 -4.57 -9.47
CA ARG A 44 2.93 -4.09 -9.42
C ARG A 44 2.72 -2.84 -10.25
N LEU A 45 3.70 -1.93 -10.30
CA LEU A 45 3.68 -0.81 -11.23
C LEU A 45 3.58 -1.30 -12.69
N TYR A 46 4.37 -2.32 -13.07
CA TYR A 46 4.24 -2.92 -14.39
C TYR A 46 2.80 -3.39 -14.67
N ILE A 47 2.16 -4.12 -13.74
CA ILE A 47 0.78 -4.59 -13.90
C ILE A 47 -0.21 -3.42 -14.01
N TYR A 48 -0.02 -2.37 -13.23
CA TYR A 48 -0.85 -1.17 -13.30
C TYR A 48 -0.76 -0.51 -14.68
N PHE A 49 0.45 -0.36 -15.24
CA PHE A 49 0.68 0.28 -16.51
C PHE A 49 0.30 -0.57 -17.73
N GLN A 50 -0.03 -1.86 -17.57
CA GLN A 50 -0.72 -2.62 -18.62
C GLN A 50 -2.13 -2.05 -18.94
N LYS A 51 -2.76 -1.38 -17.98
CA LYS A 51 -4.09 -0.76 -18.13
C LYS A 51 -4.03 0.75 -18.33
N HIS A 52 -2.86 1.33 -18.16
CA HIS A 52 -2.61 2.77 -18.28
C HIS A 52 -1.37 2.98 -19.16
N PRO A 53 -1.49 2.74 -20.48
CA PRO A 53 -0.34 2.74 -21.37
C PRO A 53 0.32 4.14 -21.42
N VAL A 54 1.63 4.13 -21.48
CA VAL A 54 2.49 5.31 -21.57
C VAL A 54 3.41 5.21 -22.78
N THR A 55 4.02 6.30 -23.16
CA THR A 55 4.91 6.33 -24.33
C THR A 55 6.38 6.19 -23.95
N LYS A 56 6.74 6.65 -22.73
CA LYS A 56 8.14 6.72 -22.30
C LYS A 56 8.25 6.74 -20.78
N VAL A 57 9.38 6.22 -20.28
CA VAL A 57 9.75 6.26 -18.86
C VAL A 57 11.02 7.09 -18.72
N PHE A 58 10.98 8.10 -17.85
CA PHE A 58 12.15 8.84 -17.39
C PHE A 58 12.49 8.42 -15.98
N THR A 59 13.76 8.42 -15.62
CA THR A 59 14.20 7.99 -14.28
C THR A 59 15.35 8.85 -13.78
N SER A 60 15.37 9.06 -12.46
CA SER A 60 16.54 9.59 -11.76
C SER A 60 17.79 8.73 -12.04
N PRO A 61 19.00 9.30 -12.01
CA PRO A 61 20.24 8.55 -12.22
C PRO A 61 20.56 7.56 -11.08
N LEU A 62 19.90 7.66 -9.91
CA LEU A 62 20.18 6.79 -8.76
C LEU A 62 19.68 5.36 -9.00
N GLY A 63 20.51 4.38 -8.69
CA GLY A 63 20.31 2.95 -9.03
C GLY A 63 18.94 2.42 -8.64
N ARG A 64 18.42 2.77 -7.45
CA ARG A 64 17.07 2.39 -6.99
C ARG A 64 15.94 2.85 -7.91
N CYS A 65 16.07 4.03 -8.52
CA CYS A 65 15.09 4.52 -9.49
C CYS A 65 15.26 3.83 -10.83
N GLN A 66 16.49 3.62 -11.29
CA GLN A 66 16.77 2.92 -12.53
C GLN A 66 16.25 1.46 -12.46
N GLU A 67 16.52 0.74 -11.36
CA GLU A 67 16.02 -0.61 -11.15
C GLU A 67 14.47 -0.64 -11.13
N THR A 68 13.83 0.29 -10.41
CA THR A 68 12.36 0.44 -10.42
C THR A 68 11.84 0.68 -11.83
N ALA A 69 12.44 1.60 -12.60
CA ALA A 69 12.05 1.93 -13.96
C ALA A 69 12.22 0.73 -14.92
N GLN A 70 13.31 -0.01 -14.82
CA GLN A 70 13.56 -1.19 -15.65
C GLN A 70 12.55 -2.30 -15.40
N ILE A 71 12.21 -2.56 -14.12
CA ILE A 71 11.22 -3.58 -13.75
C ILE A 71 9.83 -3.18 -14.25
N LEU A 72 9.39 -1.93 -14.02
CA LEU A 72 8.07 -1.49 -14.46
C LEU A 72 7.95 -1.40 -16.00
N ALA A 73 9.03 -1.07 -16.70
CA ALA A 73 9.01 -0.96 -18.16
C ALA A 73 9.04 -2.32 -18.88
N LYS A 74 9.69 -3.34 -18.31
CA LYS A 74 9.88 -4.70 -18.88
C LYS A 74 10.15 -4.71 -20.40
N LYS A 75 10.99 -3.76 -20.87
CA LYS A 75 11.31 -3.55 -22.30
C LYS A 75 10.12 -3.11 -23.18
N GLN A 76 8.95 -2.86 -22.63
CA GLN A 76 7.79 -2.35 -23.38
C GLN A 76 7.89 -0.86 -23.65
N TYR A 77 8.54 -0.12 -22.76
CA TYR A 77 8.71 1.31 -22.85
C TYR A 77 10.19 1.69 -22.87
N PRO A 78 10.60 2.65 -23.70
CA PRO A 78 11.96 3.18 -23.65
C PRO A 78 12.20 3.87 -22.31
N VAL A 79 13.31 3.55 -21.65
CA VAL A 79 13.73 4.16 -20.38
C VAL A 79 14.87 5.14 -20.66
N GLN A 80 14.73 6.38 -20.21
CA GLN A 80 15.76 7.41 -20.31
C GLN A 80 16.11 7.94 -18.93
N VAL A 81 17.41 8.04 -18.64
CA VAL A 81 17.89 8.69 -17.43
C VAL A 81 17.84 10.22 -17.61
N GLU A 82 17.26 10.92 -16.64
CA GLU A 82 17.31 12.38 -16.51
C GLU A 82 17.97 12.75 -15.19
N THR A 83 19.14 13.34 -15.24
CA THR A 83 20.02 13.58 -14.09
C THR A 83 19.34 14.41 -13.02
N ASP A 84 18.57 15.41 -13.42
CA ASP A 84 17.98 16.39 -12.53
C ASP A 84 16.69 15.88 -11.86
N LEU A 85 16.27 14.62 -12.09
CA LEU A 85 15.23 13.91 -11.32
C LEU A 85 15.76 13.30 -10.01
N GLN A 86 17.04 13.49 -9.66
CA GLN A 86 17.64 12.97 -8.43
C GLN A 86 17.00 13.59 -7.16
N GLU A 87 17.20 12.89 -6.02
CA GLU A 87 16.70 13.34 -4.72
C GLU A 87 17.43 14.62 -4.27
N LEU A 88 16.85 15.31 -3.31
CA LEU A 88 17.53 16.38 -2.58
C LEU A 88 18.85 15.85 -2.00
N ASP A 89 19.88 16.67 -2.05
CA ASP A 89 21.12 16.41 -1.32
C ASP A 89 20.86 16.61 0.18
N MET A 90 21.03 15.56 0.96
CA MET A 90 20.76 15.59 2.39
C MET A 90 21.95 16.06 3.23
N GLY A 91 23.08 16.43 2.60
CA GLY A 91 24.24 16.99 3.31
C GLY A 91 24.59 16.19 4.56
N GLU A 92 24.68 16.87 5.70
CA GLU A 92 25.01 16.22 6.99
C GLU A 92 23.95 15.25 7.50
N TRP A 93 22.73 15.23 6.93
CA TRP A 93 21.70 14.26 7.30
C TRP A 93 21.81 12.95 6.54
N GLU A 94 22.69 12.88 5.57
CA GLU A 94 22.87 11.68 4.74
C GLU A 94 23.22 10.47 5.62
N ASN A 95 22.48 9.38 5.40
CA ASN A 95 22.68 8.10 6.10
C ASN A 95 22.45 8.10 7.63
N ILE A 96 21.90 9.18 8.21
CA ILE A 96 21.55 9.21 9.64
C ILE A 96 20.23 8.44 9.88
N PRO A 97 20.15 7.60 10.94
CA PRO A 97 18.90 6.94 11.31
C PRO A 97 17.75 7.93 11.48
N MET A 98 16.60 7.65 10.83
CA MET A 98 15.43 8.55 10.87
C MET A 98 14.96 8.86 12.30
N GLN A 99 15.09 7.89 13.23
CA GLN A 99 14.72 8.10 14.63
C GLN A 99 15.65 9.10 15.32
N GLN A 100 16.95 9.04 15.01
CA GLN A 100 17.94 9.99 15.54
C GLN A 100 17.66 11.41 15.02
N LEU A 101 17.40 11.55 13.72
CA LEU A 101 17.02 12.84 13.13
C LEU A 101 15.76 13.41 13.78
N LYS A 102 14.72 12.61 13.97
CA LYS A 102 13.48 13.05 14.65
C LYS A 102 13.77 13.55 16.07
N ASN A 103 14.64 12.89 16.81
CA ASN A 103 14.96 13.27 18.17
C ASN A 103 15.81 14.55 18.25
N GLN A 104 16.80 14.68 17.36
CA GLN A 104 17.69 15.86 17.32
C GLN A 104 16.98 17.09 16.75
N TYR A 105 16.11 16.90 15.76
CA TYR A 105 15.49 17.96 14.97
C TYR A 105 13.99 18.11 15.18
N LYS A 106 13.42 17.53 16.26
CA LYS A 106 11.97 17.58 16.58
C LYS A 106 11.38 19.00 16.54
N LYS A 107 12.22 20.03 16.78
CA LYS A 107 11.88 21.45 16.64
C LYS A 107 12.44 22.10 15.37
N LYS A 108 13.20 21.37 14.57
CA LYS A 108 13.97 21.88 13.43
C LYS A 108 13.67 21.15 12.11
N LEU A 109 12.57 20.39 12.03
CA LEU A 109 12.14 19.73 10.77
C LEU A 109 11.81 20.71 9.64
N GLU A 110 11.76 21.99 9.93
CA GLU A 110 11.69 23.09 8.96
C GLU A 110 13.04 23.46 8.37
N LEU A 111 14.16 23.00 8.99
CA LEU A 111 15.50 23.34 8.56
C LEU A 111 15.92 22.45 7.39
N GLU A 112 16.84 23.00 6.65
CA GLU A 112 17.57 22.33 5.59
C GLU A 112 18.84 21.69 6.17
N PRO A 113 19.33 20.60 5.56
CA PRO A 113 20.58 20.00 6.00
C PRO A 113 21.77 20.95 5.71
N ASP A 114 22.66 21.13 6.67
CA ASP A 114 23.89 21.83 6.42
C ASP A 114 24.68 21.14 5.30
N HIS A 115 25.28 21.91 4.42
CA HIS A 115 25.96 21.42 3.21
C HIS A 115 25.09 20.58 2.25
N GLY A 116 23.76 20.67 2.39
CA GLY A 116 22.80 20.00 1.52
C GLY A 116 22.16 20.93 0.48
N GLU A 117 21.16 20.40 -0.22
CA GLU A 117 20.36 21.16 -1.19
C GLU A 117 19.10 21.71 -0.50
N SER A 118 18.85 23.03 -0.63
CA SER A 118 17.60 23.59 -0.12
C SER A 118 16.40 23.10 -0.94
N ARG A 119 15.22 23.09 -0.32
CA ARG A 119 13.98 22.66 -1.01
C ARG A 119 13.69 23.54 -2.20
N GLU A 120 13.97 24.84 -2.12
CA GLU A 120 13.76 25.81 -3.21
C GLU A 120 14.72 25.54 -4.38
N LYS A 121 15.99 25.25 -4.11
CA LYS A 121 16.97 24.88 -5.14
C LYS A 121 16.60 23.56 -5.81
N GLY A 122 16.29 22.54 -4.99
CA GLY A 122 15.85 21.25 -5.49
C GLY A 122 14.57 21.35 -6.32
N LEU A 123 13.58 22.11 -5.85
CA LEU A 123 12.35 22.36 -6.61
C LEU A 123 12.64 22.99 -7.96
N LYS A 124 13.44 24.06 -8.02
CA LYS A 124 13.78 24.73 -9.27
C LYS A 124 14.46 23.78 -10.25
N ARG A 125 15.48 23.05 -9.81
CA ARG A 125 16.15 22.02 -10.61
C ARG A 125 15.16 20.99 -11.17
N PHE A 126 14.26 20.50 -10.31
CA PHE A 126 13.29 19.48 -10.69
C PHE A 126 12.23 20.03 -11.65
N GLN A 127 11.78 21.28 -11.50
CA GLN A 127 10.86 21.95 -12.43
C GLN A 127 11.48 22.03 -13.82
N GLU A 128 12.75 22.50 -13.92
CA GLU A 128 13.50 22.57 -15.19
C GLU A 128 13.64 21.18 -15.84
N ALA A 129 13.90 20.13 -15.05
CA ALA A 129 13.94 18.75 -15.52
C ALA A 129 12.58 18.28 -16.04
N MET A 130 11.49 18.58 -15.33
CA MET A 130 10.14 18.20 -15.75
C MET A 130 9.69 18.90 -17.01
N ASP A 131 10.06 20.17 -17.21
CA ASP A 131 9.77 20.91 -18.44
C ASP A 131 10.56 20.31 -19.62
N LYS A 132 11.85 20.04 -19.44
CA LYS A 132 12.69 19.34 -20.41
C LYS A 132 12.15 17.95 -20.78
N VAL A 133 11.68 17.17 -19.80
CA VAL A 133 11.06 15.86 -20.02
C VAL A 133 9.78 15.99 -20.84
N LEU A 134 8.97 17.00 -20.59
CA LEU A 134 7.75 17.28 -21.36
C LEU A 134 8.05 17.68 -22.79
N ASP A 135 9.05 18.51 -23.02
CA ASP A 135 9.46 18.97 -24.36
C ASP A 135 10.02 17.82 -25.22
N HIS A 136 10.69 16.83 -24.58
CA HIS A 136 11.30 15.69 -25.26
C HIS A 136 10.42 14.43 -25.30
N SER A 137 9.10 14.58 -25.03
CA SER A 137 8.17 13.45 -25.03
C SER A 137 6.79 13.84 -25.58
N LYS A 138 6.04 12.84 -26.01
CA LYS A 138 4.64 12.97 -26.46
C LYS A 138 3.78 11.94 -25.71
N GLY A 139 2.48 12.25 -25.54
CA GLY A 139 1.55 11.35 -24.84
C GLY A 139 1.84 11.25 -23.35
N ASP A 140 1.29 10.22 -22.72
CA ASP A 140 1.44 9.97 -21.29
C ASP A 140 2.83 9.41 -20.99
N ILE A 141 3.42 9.82 -19.86
CA ILE A 141 4.78 9.44 -19.46
C ILE A 141 4.86 9.04 -17.99
N ILE A 142 5.92 8.30 -17.66
CA ILE A 142 6.31 7.99 -16.28
C ILE A 142 7.60 8.75 -15.97
N CYS A 143 7.68 9.31 -14.75
CA CYS A 143 8.91 9.80 -14.13
C CYS A 143 9.15 9.07 -12.82
N VAL A 144 10.24 8.28 -12.71
CA VAL A 144 10.60 7.59 -11.47
C VAL A 144 11.62 8.44 -10.71
N ALA A 145 11.23 8.90 -9.54
CA ALA A 145 12.03 9.82 -8.72
C ALA A 145 11.90 9.46 -7.21
N HIS A 146 11.95 10.43 -6.31
CA HIS A 146 12.14 10.21 -4.88
C HIS A 146 11.11 10.96 -4.04
N ALA A 147 11.01 10.59 -2.74
CA ALA A 147 9.98 11.14 -1.87
C ALA A 147 10.14 12.63 -1.60
N GLY A 148 11.35 13.08 -1.26
CA GLY A 148 11.58 14.47 -0.86
C GLY A 148 11.30 15.44 -2.01
N ILE A 149 11.90 15.18 -3.17
CA ILE A 149 11.73 16.06 -4.33
C ILE A 149 10.31 15.96 -4.92
N ASN A 150 9.67 14.78 -4.92
CA ASN A 150 8.27 14.65 -5.31
C ASN A 150 7.37 15.49 -4.42
N CYS A 151 7.58 15.47 -3.09
CA CYS A 151 6.83 16.30 -2.15
C CYS A 151 6.96 17.78 -2.45
N CYS A 152 8.18 18.27 -2.74
CA CYS A 152 8.40 19.69 -3.09
C CYS A 152 7.64 20.08 -4.35
N TYR A 153 7.76 19.28 -5.41
CA TYR A 153 7.12 19.55 -6.70
C TYR A 153 5.59 19.49 -6.60
N LEU A 154 5.04 18.50 -5.92
CA LEU A 154 3.59 18.36 -5.74
C LEU A 154 3.01 19.48 -4.86
N ALA A 155 3.74 19.87 -3.79
CA ALA A 155 3.32 20.97 -2.93
C ALA A 155 3.23 22.28 -3.72
N ASP A 156 4.24 22.59 -4.56
CA ASP A 156 4.25 23.75 -5.41
C ASP A 156 3.08 23.76 -6.39
N LEU A 157 2.84 22.66 -7.10
CA LEU A 157 1.70 22.52 -8.02
C LEU A 157 0.33 22.69 -7.34
N MET A 158 0.22 22.33 -6.06
CA MET A 158 -1.01 22.47 -5.27
C MET A 158 -1.11 23.79 -4.50
N GLY A 159 -0.10 24.66 -4.59
CA GLY A 159 -0.06 25.93 -3.87
C GLY A 159 0.19 25.79 -2.36
N TYR A 160 0.79 24.66 -1.90
CA TYR A 160 1.17 24.49 -0.50
C TYR A 160 2.57 25.01 -0.20
N PRO A 161 2.82 25.58 0.98
CA PRO A 161 4.15 26.01 1.37
C PRO A 161 5.16 24.84 1.37
N LEU A 162 6.36 25.03 0.84
CA LEU A 162 7.40 23.98 0.78
C LEU A 162 7.76 23.39 2.14
N LYS A 163 7.70 24.20 3.20
CA LYS A 163 7.94 23.75 4.59
C LYS A 163 6.97 22.64 5.05
N THR A 164 5.76 22.58 4.47
CA THR A 164 4.74 21.57 4.77
C THR A 164 4.73 20.41 3.78
N SER A 165 5.55 20.45 2.75
CA SER A 165 5.56 19.47 1.65
C SER A 165 5.69 18.01 2.13
N ARG A 166 6.45 17.77 3.22
CA ARG A 166 6.64 16.42 3.81
C ARG A 166 5.37 15.78 4.35
N ALA A 167 4.27 16.52 4.49
CA ALA A 167 2.97 15.97 4.87
C ALA A 167 2.29 15.20 3.71
N LEU A 168 2.75 15.40 2.48
CA LEU A 168 2.21 14.69 1.33
C LEU A 168 2.61 13.21 1.35
N PRO A 169 1.65 12.28 1.15
CA PRO A 169 1.94 10.87 1.18
C PRO A 169 2.80 10.46 -0.03
N GLN A 170 3.97 9.87 0.25
CA GLN A 170 4.86 9.30 -0.77
C GLN A 170 5.30 7.90 -0.36
N PRO A 171 4.41 6.88 -0.41
CA PRO A 171 4.80 5.50 -0.15
C PRO A 171 5.78 4.99 -1.21
N TYR A 172 6.59 3.99 -0.89
CA TYR A 172 7.45 3.33 -1.87
C TYR A 172 6.61 2.71 -3.01
N GLY A 173 7.00 2.93 -4.26
CA GLY A 173 6.19 2.55 -5.42
C GLY A 173 4.89 3.35 -5.58
N GLY A 174 4.72 4.44 -4.82
CA GLY A 174 3.54 5.31 -4.88
C GLY A 174 3.45 6.09 -6.18
N ILE A 175 2.25 6.22 -6.70
CA ILE A 175 1.91 6.93 -7.95
C ILE A 175 1.30 8.28 -7.59
N ASN A 176 1.81 9.33 -8.19
CA ASN A 176 1.16 10.63 -8.30
C ASN A 176 0.81 10.85 -9.76
N MET A 177 -0.40 11.32 -10.06
CA MET A 177 -0.82 11.62 -11.42
C MET A 177 -1.07 13.12 -11.56
N ILE A 178 -0.40 13.71 -12.56
CA ILE A 178 -0.50 15.12 -12.91
C ILE A 178 -1.04 15.18 -14.33
N GLU A 179 -2.13 15.91 -14.53
CA GLU A 179 -2.65 16.24 -15.86
C GLU A 179 -2.01 17.54 -16.36
N VAL A 180 -1.58 17.53 -17.61
CA VAL A 180 -1.07 18.72 -18.31
C VAL A 180 -2.04 19.02 -19.44
N ASP A 181 -2.69 20.18 -19.38
CA ASP A 181 -3.63 20.61 -20.42
C ASP A 181 -2.92 21.23 -21.63
N SER A 182 -3.69 21.60 -22.64
CA SER A 182 -3.20 22.21 -23.88
C SER A 182 -2.49 23.55 -23.69
N THR A 183 -2.67 24.21 -22.55
CA THR A 183 -1.99 25.46 -22.18
C THR A 183 -0.69 25.24 -21.42
N GLY A 184 -0.37 23.97 -21.09
CA GLY A 184 0.78 23.60 -20.27
C GLY A 184 0.51 23.68 -18.77
N ARG A 185 -0.73 23.96 -18.35
CA ARG A 185 -1.10 23.98 -16.93
C ARG A 185 -1.08 22.57 -16.36
N LYS A 186 -0.39 22.41 -15.22
CA LYS A 186 -0.22 21.15 -14.52
C LYS A 186 -1.17 21.07 -13.31
N ILE A 187 -1.98 20.01 -13.23
CA ILE A 187 -2.97 19.81 -12.14
C ILE A 187 -2.76 18.44 -11.53
N VAL A 188 -2.49 18.40 -10.23
CA VAL A 188 -2.38 17.13 -9.48
C VAL A 188 -3.76 16.51 -9.30
N LYS A 189 -3.97 15.32 -9.85
CA LYS A 189 -5.23 14.55 -9.74
C LYS A 189 -5.17 13.45 -8.72
N ILE A 190 -3.99 12.86 -8.53
CA ILE A 190 -3.75 11.75 -7.61
C ILE A 190 -2.43 12.02 -6.90
N CYS A 191 -2.39 11.80 -5.59
CA CYS A 191 -1.18 11.94 -4.78
C CYS A 191 -0.95 10.69 -3.92
N GLY A 192 0.17 10.03 -4.13
CA GLY A 192 0.69 8.97 -3.27
C GLY A 192 -0.18 7.70 -3.18
N ILE A 193 -0.92 7.36 -4.23
CA ILE A 193 -1.62 6.07 -4.24
C ILE A 193 -0.65 4.92 -4.54
N MET A 194 -0.90 3.78 -3.89
CA MET A 194 -0.25 2.54 -4.30
C MET A 194 -1.02 1.93 -5.47
N PRO A 195 -0.33 1.31 -6.47
CA PRO A 195 -1.00 0.50 -7.48
C PRO A 195 -1.53 -0.75 -6.79
N GLU A 196 -2.66 -0.63 -6.13
CA GLU A 196 -3.26 -1.71 -5.37
C GLU A 196 -4.12 -2.56 -6.28
N GLY A 197 -3.65 -3.77 -6.50
CA GLY A 197 -4.51 -4.88 -6.80
C GLY A 197 -4.42 -5.85 -5.62
N ALA A 198 -5.56 -6.29 -5.10
CA ALA A 198 -5.57 -7.49 -4.29
C ALA A 198 -4.95 -8.63 -5.12
N PRO A 199 -4.12 -9.53 -4.54
CA PRO A 199 -3.58 -10.66 -5.28
C PRO A 199 -4.73 -11.49 -5.84
N ASP A 200 -4.59 -11.98 -7.07
CA ASP A 200 -5.54 -12.94 -7.62
C ASP A 200 -5.40 -14.30 -6.90
N ILE A 201 -6.34 -15.22 -7.17
CA ILE A 201 -6.35 -16.55 -6.53
C ILE A 201 -5.02 -17.27 -6.73
N ARG A 202 -4.43 -17.22 -7.93
CA ARG A 202 -3.17 -17.88 -8.23
C ARG A 202 -2.03 -17.32 -7.39
N LYS A 203 -1.96 -15.99 -7.25
CA LYS A 203 -0.96 -15.34 -6.39
C LYS A 203 -1.21 -15.61 -4.90
N CYS A 204 -2.48 -15.70 -4.47
CA CYS A 204 -2.81 -16.12 -3.11
C CYS A 204 -2.29 -17.54 -2.81
N GLU A 205 -2.52 -18.50 -3.72
CA GLU A 205 -2.00 -19.87 -3.57
C GLU A 205 -0.47 -19.91 -3.52
N GLN A 206 0.21 -19.12 -4.34
CA GLN A 206 1.68 -19.01 -4.29
C GLN A 206 2.18 -18.44 -2.96
N ILE A 207 1.47 -17.49 -2.37
CA ILE A 207 1.82 -16.94 -1.05
C ILE A 207 1.61 -18.03 0.02
N LEU A 208 0.47 -18.72 0.02
CA LEU A 208 0.21 -19.82 0.96
C LEU A 208 1.26 -20.94 0.84
N ASP A 209 1.72 -21.24 -0.37
CA ASP A 209 2.82 -22.19 -0.63
C ASP A 209 4.14 -21.71 -0.06
N HIS A 210 4.50 -20.48 -0.36
CA HIS A 210 5.77 -19.89 0.06
C HIS A 210 5.93 -19.85 1.59
N TYR A 211 4.83 -19.60 2.29
CA TYR A 211 4.80 -19.59 3.77
C TYR A 211 4.40 -20.92 4.38
N HIS A 212 4.41 -22.01 3.62
CA HIS A 212 4.16 -23.38 4.08
C HIS A 212 2.86 -23.55 4.86
N THR A 213 1.81 -22.80 4.50
CA THR A 213 0.50 -22.90 5.13
C THR A 213 -0.05 -24.33 4.96
N PRO A 214 -0.46 -25.03 6.04
CA PRO A 214 -0.96 -26.41 5.97
C PRO A 214 -2.18 -26.56 5.04
N GLU A 215 -2.29 -27.67 4.30
CA GLU A 215 -3.37 -27.87 3.33
C GLU A 215 -4.77 -27.79 3.97
N THR A 216 -4.95 -28.29 5.18
CA THR A 216 -6.22 -28.19 5.92
C THR A 216 -6.63 -26.72 6.19
N VAL A 217 -5.64 -25.82 6.38
CA VAL A 217 -5.88 -24.39 6.54
C VAL A 217 -6.21 -23.76 5.19
N ARG A 218 -5.52 -24.15 4.11
CA ARG A 218 -5.80 -23.68 2.75
C ARG A 218 -7.21 -24.04 2.30
N GLU A 219 -7.65 -25.27 2.57
CA GLU A 219 -9.03 -25.72 2.32
C GLU A 219 -10.05 -24.86 3.07
N HIS A 220 -9.78 -24.54 4.33
CA HIS A 220 -10.58 -23.61 5.12
C HIS A 220 -10.63 -22.23 4.46
N CYS A 221 -9.48 -21.66 4.10
CA CYS A 221 -9.40 -20.36 3.43
C CYS A 221 -10.20 -20.31 2.11
N ARG A 222 -10.15 -21.37 1.29
CA ARG A 222 -10.94 -21.48 0.05
C ARG A 222 -12.45 -21.51 0.35
N ALA A 223 -12.87 -22.20 1.40
CA ALA A 223 -14.28 -22.26 1.81
C ALA A 223 -14.76 -20.90 2.34
N VAL A 224 -13.97 -20.23 3.17
CA VAL A 224 -14.23 -18.86 3.65
C VAL A 224 -14.30 -17.88 2.48
N CYS A 225 -13.37 -17.96 1.54
CA CYS A 225 -13.36 -17.12 0.35
C CYS A 225 -14.63 -17.26 -0.49
N THR A 226 -15.07 -18.49 -0.72
CA THR A 226 -16.33 -18.76 -1.45
C THR A 226 -17.51 -18.09 -0.74
N LYS A 227 -17.60 -18.19 0.58
CA LYS A 227 -18.66 -17.59 1.39
C LYS A 227 -18.58 -16.06 1.40
N ALA A 228 -17.39 -15.49 1.61
CA ALA A 228 -17.17 -14.05 1.65
C ALA A 228 -17.55 -13.37 0.32
N VAL A 229 -17.13 -13.94 -0.80
CA VAL A 229 -17.47 -13.41 -2.14
C VAL A 229 -18.98 -13.51 -2.39
N GLN A 230 -19.66 -14.57 -1.92
CA GLN A 230 -21.11 -14.70 -1.99
C GLN A 230 -21.82 -13.58 -1.22
N ILE A 231 -21.38 -13.29 0.01
CA ILE A 231 -21.93 -12.20 0.85
C ILE A 231 -21.66 -10.85 0.18
N GLY A 232 -20.43 -10.56 -0.21
CA GLY A 232 -20.07 -9.30 -0.85
C GLY A 232 -20.85 -9.03 -2.14
N ARG A 233 -21.09 -10.06 -2.95
CA ARG A 233 -21.95 -9.93 -4.16
C ARG A 233 -23.40 -9.61 -3.80
N ALA A 234 -23.94 -10.22 -2.75
CA ALA A 234 -25.32 -9.95 -2.30
C ALA A 234 -25.45 -8.51 -1.79
N LEU A 235 -24.48 -8.05 -0.98
CA LEU A 235 -24.42 -6.68 -0.49
C LEU A 235 -24.26 -5.65 -1.63
N ASN A 236 -23.41 -5.93 -2.62
CA ASN A 236 -23.27 -5.05 -3.78
C ASN A 236 -24.55 -4.96 -4.63
N LYS A 237 -25.35 -6.06 -4.72
CA LYS A 237 -26.67 -6.01 -5.33
C LYS A 237 -27.67 -5.18 -4.52
N ALA A 238 -27.47 -5.09 -3.21
CA ALA A 238 -28.28 -4.26 -2.30
C ALA A 238 -27.81 -2.79 -2.24
N GLY A 239 -26.81 -2.40 -3.05
CA GLY A 239 -26.35 -1.02 -3.18
C GLY A 239 -25.00 -0.70 -2.51
N CYS A 240 -24.35 -1.67 -1.86
CA CYS A 240 -22.98 -1.50 -1.34
C CYS A 240 -21.97 -1.41 -2.50
N ARG A 241 -20.78 -0.88 -2.20
CA ARG A 241 -19.67 -0.74 -3.17
C ARG A 241 -18.40 -1.43 -2.65
N LEU A 242 -18.53 -2.71 -2.31
CA LEU A 242 -17.43 -3.52 -1.79
C LEU A 242 -16.49 -3.98 -2.91
N ASP A 243 -15.19 -3.95 -2.64
CA ASP A 243 -14.16 -4.51 -3.53
C ASP A 243 -14.12 -6.04 -3.39
N LEU A 244 -14.79 -6.74 -4.31
CA LEU A 244 -14.86 -8.21 -4.31
C LEU A 244 -13.49 -8.87 -4.49
N LYS A 245 -12.52 -8.22 -5.15
CA LYS A 245 -11.16 -8.76 -5.29
C LYS A 245 -10.40 -8.66 -3.98
N LEU A 246 -10.60 -7.58 -3.25
CA LEU A 246 -10.01 -7.39 -1.93
C LEU A 246 -10.59 -8.39 -0.92
N ILE A 247 -11.93 -8.58 -0.91
CA ILE A 247 -12.61 -9.61 -0.11
C ILE A 247 -12.06 -11.00 -0.45
N GLN A 248 -11.93 -11.33 -1.73
CA GLN A 248 -11.40 -12.61 -2.19
C GLN A 248 -9.99 -12.86 -1.68
N ALA A 249 -9.09 -11.90 -1.85
CA ALA A 249 -7.71 -12.03 -1.43
C ALA A 249 -7.57 -12.11 0.10
N ALA A 250 -8.29 -11.26 0.82
CA ALA A 250 -8.25 -11.27 2.28
C ALA A 250 -8.77 -12.58 2.87
N SER A 251 -9.88 -13.11 2.33
CA SER A 251 -10.42 -14.40 2.77
C SER A 251 -9.51 -15.58 2.42
N MET A 252 -8.80 -15.53 1.29
CA MET A 252 -7.82 -16.58 0.92
C MET A 252 -6.60 -16.57 1.81
N LEU A 253 -6.23 -15.43 2.38
CA LEU A 253 -4.95 -15.23 3.08
C LEU A 253 -5.10 -14.94 4.58
N HIS A 254 -6.35 -14.95 5.14
CA HIS A 254 -6.58 -14.53 6.52
C HIS A 254 -5.83 -15.38 7.55
N ASP A 255 -5.63 -16.65 7.25
CA ASP A 255 -4.94 -17.63 8.09
C ASP A 255 -3.54 -18.04 7.52
N VAL A 256 -2.88 -17.19 6.73
CA VAL A 256 -1.59 -17.49 6.11
C VAL A 256 -0.51 -17.88 7.11
N ALA A 257 -0.54 -17.30 8.31
CA ALA A 257 0.37 -17.58 9.43
C ALA A 257 -0.28 -18.41 10.54
N ARG A 258 -1.24 -19.28 10.24
CA ARG A 258 -2.07 -20.03 11.23
C ARG A 258 -1.28 -20.84 12.24
N THR A 259 -0.05 -21.20 11.96
CA THR A 259 0.84 -21.95 12.87
C THR A 259 1.47 -21.07 13.95
N GLU A 260 1.43 -19.74 13.79
CA GLU A 260 2.00 -18.78 14.72
C GLU A 260 1.02 -18.43 15.85
N THR A 261 1.56 -18.07 17.03
CA THR A 261 0.76 -17.75 18.23
C THR A 261 -0.15 -16.54 17.99
N ASP A 262 0.39 -15.47 17.36
CA ASP A 262 -0.35 -14.27 16.95
C ASP A 262 -0.46 -14.22 15.42
N HIS A 263 -1.16 -15.21 14.86
CA HIS A 263 -1.23 -15.41 13.41
C HIS A 263 -1.90 -14.25 12.65
N ALA A 264 -2.75 -13.45 13.29
CA ALA A 264 -3.37 -12.30 12.66
C ALA A 264 -2.34 -11.19 12.41
N THR A 265 -1.57 -10.83 13.42
CA THR A 265 -0.50 -9.82 13.33
C THR A 265 0.63 -10.30 12.42
N GLU A 266 1.07 -11.56 12.58
CA GLU A 266 2.12 -12.15 11.74
C GLU A 266 1.68 -12.27 10.27
N GLY A 267 0.45 -12.71 10.02
CA GLY A 267 -0.12 -12.76 8.69
C GLY A 267 -0.19 -11.37 8.04
N ALA A 268 -0.59 -10.36 8.82
CA ALA A 268 -0.60 -8.98 8.33
C ALA A 268 0.82 -8.47 8.01
N ALA A 269 1.83 -8.80 8.82
CA ALA A 269 3.22 -8.48 8.57
C ALA A 269 3.74 -9.16 7.28
N ILE A 270 3.39 -10.44 7.06
CA ILE A 270 3.65 -11.17 5.82
C ILE A 270 3.07 -10.40 4.62
N LEU A 271 1.78 -10.04 4.68
CA LEU A 271 1.14 -9.40 3.53
C LEU A 271 1.63 -7.97 3.29
N ARG A 272 2.08 -7.26 4.32
CA ARG A 272 2.79 -5.99 4.12
C ARG A 272 4.12 -6.19 3.39
N ARG A 273 4.90 -7.24 3.73
CA ARG A 273 6.14 -7.61 3.02
C ARG A 273 5.87 -8.05 1.58
N GLU A 274 4.80 -8.83 1.35
CA GLU A 274 4.33 -9.18 0.01
C GLU A 274 3.75 -7.98 -0.75
N GLY A 275 3.57 -6.84 -0.05
CA GLY A 275 3.12 -5.56 -0.58
C GLY A 275 1.63 -5.47 -0.83
N TYR A 276 0.84 -6.11 -0.01
CA TYR A 276 -0.62 -6.03 -0.02
C TYR A 276 -1.16 -5.41 1.28
N PRO A 277 -0.87 -4.12 1.56
CA PRO A 277 -1.21 -3.48 2.83
C PRO A 277 -2.71 -3.41 3.11
N LYS A 278 -3.57 -3.31 2.07
CA LYS A 278 -5.03 -3.35 2.26
C LYS A 278 -5.50 -4.72 2.71
N VAL A 279 -4.98 -5.80 2.10
CA VAL A 279 -5.26 -7.16 2.53
C VAL A 279 -4.77 -7.38 3.95
N ALA A 280 -3.53 -6.92 4.26
CA ALA A 280 -2.96 -6.96 5.59
C ALA A 280 -3.85 -6.29 6.65
N LYS A 281 -4.39 -5.11 6.36
CA LYS A 281 -5.29 -4.38 7.26
C LYS A 281 -6.55 -5.18 7.58
N ILE A 282 -7.13 -5.89 6.60
CA ILE A 282 -8.32 -6.72 6.79
C ILE A 282 -8.01 -7.92 7.66
N ILE A 283 -6.92 -8.65 7.35
CA ILE A 283 -6.62 -9.87 8.07
C ILE A 283 -6.11 -9.62 9.49
N GLU A 284 -5.53 -8.48 9.79
CA GLU A 284 -5.13 -8.08 11.14
C GLU A 284 -6.34 -7.99 12.08
N GLN A 285 -7.51 -7.66 11.56
CA GLN A 285 -8.76 -7.48 12.33
C GLN A 285 -9.70 -8.69 12.27
N HIS A 286 -9.32 -9.80 11.61
CA HIS A 286 -10.25 -10.93 11.40
C HIS A 286 -10.61 -11.72 12.67
N HIS A 287 -9.92 -11.48 13.80
CA HIS A 287 -10.24 -12.06 15.09
C HIS A 287 -11.04 -11.15 16.00
N ASP A 288 -10.71 -9.87 16.05
CA ASP A 288 -11.33 -8.85 16.90
C ASP A 288 -11.63 -7.64 16.03
N LEU A 289 -12.89 -7.48 15.62
CA LEU A 289 -13.37 -6.27 14.96
C LEU A 289 -13.40 -5.12 15.96
N GLU A 290 -12.61 -4.08 15.74
CA GLU A 290 -12.82 -2.78 16.36
C GLU A 290 -13.96 -2.08 15.62
N VAL A 291 -15.20 -2.29 16.05
CA VAL A 291 -16.37 -1.59 15.50
C VAL A 291 -16.45 -0.22 16.19
N HIS A 292 -15.99 0.81 15.51
CA HIS A 292 -16.15 2.18 15.96
C HIS A 292 -17.53 2.71 15.58
N HIS A 293 -18.51 2.59 16.46
CA HIS A 293 -19.80 3.25 16.33
C HIS A 293 -19.69 4.67 16.90
N GLU A 294 -19.33 5.65 16.09
CA GLU A 294 -19.28 7.06 16.50
C GLU A 294 -20.63 7.81 16.37
N LYS A 295 -21.69 7.19 15.79
CA LYS A 295 -23.00 7.87 15.64
C LYS A 295 -24.17 6.90 15.78
N GLU A 296 -25.00 7.12 16.75
CA GLU A 296 -26.21 6.31 17.07
C GLU A 296 -27.31 6.28 15.99
N ASN A 297 -27.18 6.99 14.86
CA ASN A 297 -28.26 7.14 13.86
C ASN A 297 -27.83 7.03 12.39
N ALA A 298 -26.62 6.56 12.08
CA ALA A 298 -26.21 6.32 10.68
C ALA A 298 -26.24 4.81 10.38
N VAL A 299 -26.98 4.40 9.37
CA VAL A 299 -26.85 3.06 8.80
C VAL A 299 -25.50 3.01 8.07
N GLU A 300 -24.47 2.54 8.77
CA GLU A 300 -23.14 2.37 8.18
C GLU A 300 -23.18 1.20 7.19
N MET A 301 -22.59 1.43 6.01
CA MET A 301 -22.50 0.38 4.98
C MET A 301 -21.42 -0.63 5.39
N PRO A 302 -21.68 -1.95 5.23
CA PRO A 302 -20.70 -2.98 5.57
C PRO A 302 -19.38 -2.78 4.84
N THR A 303 -18.28 -3.09 5.51
CA THR A 303 -16.90 -3.04 4.99
C THR A 303 -16.42 -4.41 4.53
N GLU A 304 -15.34 -4.44 3.74
CA GLU A 304 -14.69 -5.68 3.34
C GLU A 304 -14.20 -6.49 4.55
N THR A 305 -13.74 -5.80 5.61
CA THR A 305 -13.28 -6.43 6.87
C THR A 305 -14.42 -7.19 7.55
N GLU A 306 -15.58 -6.58 7.69
CA GLU A 306 -16.76 -7.21 8.30
C GLU A 306 -17.25 -8.39 7.49
N VAL A 307 -17.21 -8.31 6.15
CA VAL A 307 -17.58 -9.42 5.27
C VAL A 307 -16.65 -10.62 5.45
N VAL A 308 -15.33 -10.39 5.53
CA VAL A 308 -14.35 -11.47 5.73
C VAL A 308 -14.49 -12.06 7.11
N TYR A 309 -14.63 -11.24 8.14
CA TYR A 309 -14.86 -11.67 9.53
C TYR A 309 -16.12 -12.55 9.64
N LEU A 310 -17.25 -12.09 9.13
CA LEU A 310 -18.51 -12.85 9.15
C LEU A 310 -18.38 -14.18 8.41
N ALA A 311 -17.75 -14.17 7.24
CA ALA A 311 -17.59 -15.38 6.44
C ALA A 311 -16.77 -16.44 7.18
N ASP A 312 -15.69 -16.06 7.89
CA ASP A 312 -14.92 -16.98 8.73
C ASP A 312 -15.78 -17.59 9.85
N LYS A 313 -16.64 -16.78 10.49
CA LYS A 313 -17.51 -17.29 11.56
C LYS A 313 -18.60 -18.27 11.05
N LEU A 314 -18.94 -18.19 9.76
CA LEU A 314 -19.93 -19.09 9.13
C LEU A 314 -19.32 -20.37 8.53
N ILE A 315 -17.99 -20.56 8.66
CA ILE A 315 -17.28 -21.75 8.16
C ILE A 315 -16.48 -22.39 9.30
N LYS A 316 -16.60 -23.71 9.48
CA LYS A 316 -15.80 -24.53 10.40
C LYS A 316 -15.12 -25.64 9.62
N GLY A 317 -13.76 -25.58 9.53
CA GLY A 317 -13.04 -26.39 8.54
C GLY A 317 -13.51 -26.01 7.14
N THR A 318 -14.12 -26.92 6.40
CA THR A 318 -14.70 -26.68 5.08
C THR A 318 -16.23 -26.62 5.09
N LYS A 319 -16.86 -26.83 6.26
CA LYS A 319 -18.33 -26.97 6.38
C LYS A 319 -18.98 -25.64 6.78
N LYS A 320 -20.13 -25.35 6.18
CA LYS A 320 -21.00 -24.26 6.64
C LYS A 320 -21.58 -24.62 8.00
N VAL A 321 -21.57 -23.65 8.91
CA VAL A 321 -22.20 -23.76 10.24
C VAL A 321 -23.11 -22.55 10.47
N SER A 322 -24.08 -22.68 11.37
CA SER A 322 -24.83 -21.53 11.84
C SER A 322 -23.95 -20.65 12.74
N PHE A 323 -24.33 -19.40 12.87
CA PHE A 323 -23.66 -18.47 13.76
C PHE A 323 -23.71 -18.98 15.22
N GLU A 324 -24.87 -19.48 15.64
CA GLU A 324 -25.10 -20.05 16.98
C GLU A 324 -24.20 -21.27 17.24
N GLU A 325 -24.11 -22.21 16.28
CA GLU A 325 -23.24 -23.39 16.39
C GLU A 325 -21.76 -23.02 16.52
N ARG A 326 -21.30 -22.02 15.75
CA ARG A 326 -19.90 -21.55 15.80
C ARG A 326 -19.55 -20.98 17.16
N PHE A 327 -20.43 -20.11 17.69
CA PHE A 327 -20.20 -19.44 18.96
C PHE A 327 -20.43 -20.37 20.17
N ALA A 328 -21.39 -21.29 20.13
CA ALA A 328 -21.57 -22.31 21.19
C ALA A 328 -20.32 -23.18 21.36
N ALA A 329 -19.72 -23.64 20.27
CA ALA A 329 -18.48 -24.42 20.31
C ALA A 329 -17.28 -23.61 20.83
N SER A 330 -17.22 -22.32 20.52
CA SER A 330 -16.17 -21.41 21.03
C SER A 330 -16.36 -21.13 22.53
N ARG A 331 -17.60 -20.89 22.97
CA ARG A 331 -17.94 -20.66 24.37
C ARG A 331 -17.49 -21.83 25.25
N LYS A 332 -17.77 -23.08 24.87
CA LYS A 332 -17.35 -24.25 25.60
C LYS A 332 -15.83 -24.30 25.82
N ARG A 333 -15.05 -23.97 24.80
CA ARG A 333 -13.58 -23.87 24.92
C ARG A 333 -13.11 -22.77 25.87
N CYS A 334 -13.82 -21.62 25.90
CA CYS A 334 -13.51 -20.55 26.84
C CYS A 334 -13.81 -20.96 28.31
N GLU A 335 -14.83 -21.76 28.53
CA GLU A 335 -15.18 -22.30 29.86
C GLU A 335 -14.12 -23.25 30.42
N GLU A 336 -13.34 -23.90 29.54
CA GLU A 336 -12.28 -24.87 29.89
C GLU A 336 -10.90 -24.20 30.11
N GLN A 337 -10.76 -22.87 29.96
CA GLN A 337 -9.49 -22.15 30.13
C GLN A 337 -9.25 -21.76 31.61
N GLU A 338 -7.99 -21.64 32.01
CA GLU A 338 -7.60 -21.21 33.36
C GLU A 338 -8.19 -19.86 33.78
N ASP A 339 -8.30 -18.90 32.83
CA ASP A 339 -9.02 -17.62 33.01
C ASP A 339 -10.33 -17.60 32.23
N ALA A 340 -11.24 -18.52 32.58
CA ALA A 340 -12.54 -18.65 31.93
C ALA A 340 -13.37 -17.37 31.97
N ARG A 341 -13.25 -16.53 33.00
CA ARG A 341 -14.02 -15.29 33.14
C ARG A 341 -13.62 -14.25 32.08
N SER A 342 -12.33 -14.04 31.88
CA SER A 342 -11.79 -13.12 30.87
C SER A 342 -12.07 -13.65 29.45
N ALA A 343 -11.85 -14.94 29.22
CA ALA A 343 -12.12 -15.61 27.97
C ALA A 343 -13.61 -15.53 27.55
N LEU A 344 -14.54 -15.72 28.49
CA LEU A 344 -15.98 -15.60 28.27
C LEU A 344 -16.42 -14.14 28.01
N ALA A 345 -15.81 -13.17 28.67
CA ALA A 345 -16.09 -11.75 28.43
C ALA A 345 -15.65 -11.35 27.01
N ALA A 346 -14.47 -11.77 26.57
CA ALA A 346 -13.97 -11.55 25.21
C ALA A 346 -14.84 -12.29 24.17
N HIS A 347 -15.27 -13.53 24.48
CA HIS A 347 -16.17 -14.29 23.62
C HIS A 347 -17.52 -13.60 23.44
N LYS A 348 -18.13 -13.10 24.54
CA LYS A 348 -19.41 -12.38 24.49
C LYS A 348 -19.30 -11.14 23.62
N ARG A 349 -18.23 -10.34 23.77
CA ARG A 349 -17.97 -9.16 22.96
C ARG A 349 -17.93 -9.52 21.47
N ARG A 350 -17.13 -10.54 21.07
CA ARG A 350 -17.07 -11.01 19.67
C ARG A 350 -18.41 -11.52 19.13
N TYR A 351 -19.22 -12.17 19.99
CA TYR A 351 -20.57 -12.60 19.62
C TYR A 351 -21.48 -11.41 19.32
N ASP A 352 -21.48 -10.41 20.21
CA ASP A 352 -22.33 -9.23 20.09
C ASP A 352 -21.91 -8.38 18.85
N GLU A 353 -20.61 -8.25 18.57
CA GLU A 353 -20.05 -7.57 17.40
C GLU A 353 -20.43 -8.27 16.09
N ALA A 354 -20.28 -9.59 16.04
CA ALA A 354 -20.59 -10.35 14.83
C ALA A 354 -22.09 -10.45 14.51
N ARG A 355 -22.98 -10.15 15.49
CA ARG A 355 -24.45 -10.17 15.32
C ARG A 355 -25.02 -8.83 14.81
N LYS A 356 -24.30 -7.74 15.03
CA LYS A 356 -24.65 -6.42 14.49
C LYS A 356 -24.47 -6.37 12.97
#